data_19927caf115d157428753fd057e4c15e
#
_entry.id   19927caf115d157428753fd057e4c15e
#
_cell.length_a   1.000
_cell.length_b   1.000
_cell.length_c   1.000
_cell.angle_alpha   90.00
_cell.angle_beta   90.00
_cell.angle_gamma   90.00
#
_symmetry.space_group_name_H-M   'P 1'
#
loop_
_entity.id
_entity.type
_entity.pdbx_description
1 polymer ?
#
loop_
_entity_poly.entity_id
_entity_poly.type
_entity_poly.pdbx_seq_one_letter_code
_entity_poly.pdbx_strand_id
1 'polypeptide(L)'
;MSYTAHSKSQKTHYEVLNVSPDSTLSEIKAGHRSLALRYHPDKSRGEENENDADVKFIAIQKAWECLRDEKSRRLYDDELIRRRYQREHKHISIVLIDELDAEECDLEVEDENTVKTIPTIVYTYPCQCGTVLELFQHELVSEKRESISWQCHGCSVEVQIVVKR
;
A
#
# COMPACT_ATOMS: atom_id res chain seq x y z
N MET A 1 -26.57 6.00 26.31
CA MET A 1 -26.90 5.34 25.03
C MET A 1 -25.62 5.21 24.22
N SER A 2 -25.02 4.03 24.26
CA SER A 2 -23.69 3.77 23.69
C SER A 2 -23.83 3.46 22.22
N TYR A 3 -23.42 4.37 21.35
CA TYR A 3 -23.25 4.10 19.92
C TYR A 3 -21.96 3.29 19.71
N THR A 4 -22.10 1.98 19.71
CA THR A 4 -21.06 1.11 19.17
C THR A 4 -21.13 1.16 17.65
N ALA A 5 -20.41 2.11 17.06
CA ALA A 5 -20.13 2.09 15.63
C ALA A 5 -19.24 0.88 15.33
N HIS A 6 -19.86 -0.26 15.00
CA HIS A 6 -19.17 -1.37 14.34
C HIS A 6 -18.74 -0.87 12.96
N SER A 7 -17.52 -0.39 12.86
CA SER A 7 -16.84 -0.18 11.58
C SER A 7 -16.77 -1.53 10.87
N LYS A 8 -17.76 -1.82 9.99
CA LYS A 8 -17.68 -2.94 9.07
C LYS A 8 -16.40 -2.74 8.26
N SER A 9 -15.40 -3.54 8.53
CA SER A 9 -14.16 -3.58 7.73
C SER A 9 -14.58 -3.72 6.28
N GLN A 10 -14.32 -2.70 5.48
CA GLN A 10 -14.68 -2.68 4.08
C GLN A 10 -13.84 -3.74 3.36
N LYS A 11 -14.48 -4.71 2.71
CA LYS A 11 -13.80 -5.77 1.97
C LYS A 11 -12.87 -5.17 0.91
N THR A 12 -11.69 -5.72 0.80
CA THR A 12 -10.74 -5.37 -0.27
C THR A 12 -11.26 -5.84 -1.63
N HIS A 13 -10.76 -5.25 -2.72
CA HIS A 13 -11.12 -5.69 -4.08
C HIS A 13 -10.71 -7.14 -4.35
N TYR A 14 -9.64 -7.62 -3.75
CA TYR A 14 -9.22 -9.02 -3.80
C TYR A 14 -10.23 -9.95 -3.12
N GLU A 15 -10.70 -9.57 -1.92
CA GLU A 15 -11.76 -10.33 -1.21
C GLU A 15 -13.09 -10.29 -1.95
N VAL A 16 -13.41 -9.19 -2.64
CA VAL A 16 -14.63 -9.07 -3.46
C VAL A 16 -14.58 -10.03 -4.65
N LEU A 17 -13.41 -10.19 -5.30
CA LEU A 17 -13.21 -11.13 -6.41
C LEU A 17 -12.86 -12.56 -5.96
N ASN A 18 -12.74 -12.78 -4.64
CA ASN A 18 -12.35 -14.07 -4.05
C ASN A 18 -11.01 -14.60 -4.58
N VAL A 19 -10.01 -13.73 -4.66
CA VAL A 19 -8.63 -14.02 -5.11
C VAL A 19 -7.62 -13.52 -4.08
N SER A 20 -6.38 -14.04 -4.15
CA SER A 20 -5.28 -13.56 -3.32
C SER A 20 -4.72 -12.22 -3.85
N PRO A 21 -4.15 -11.36 -2.99
CA PRO A 21 -3.36 -10.20 -3.44
C PRO A 21 -2.19 -10.57 -4.36
N ASP A 22 -1.65 -11.79 -4.24
CA ASP A 22 -0.55 -12.30 -5.08
C ASP A 22 -1.02 -12.92 -6.39
N SER A 23 -2.33 -12.93 -6.66
CA SER A 23 -2.90 -13.55 -7.84
C SER A 23 -2.45 -12.87 -9.14
N THR A 24 -2.23 -13.70 -10.15
CA THR A 24 -1.95 -13.26 -11.51
C THR A 24 -3.17 -12.55 -12.13
N LEU A 25 -2.95 -11.75 -13.16
CA LEU A 25 -4.05 -11.11 -13.90
C LEU A 25 -5.04 -12.15 -14.48
N SER A 26 -4.56 -13.32 -14.87
CA SER A 26 -5.40 -14.41 -15.37
C SER A 26 -6.35 -14.95 -14.30
N GLU A 27 -5.89 -15.11 -13.07
CA GLU A 27 -6.70 -15.56 -11.93
C GLU A 27 -7.71 -14.49 -11.51
N ILE A 28 -7.31 -13.22 -11.46
CA ILE A 28 -8.21 -12.08 -11.21
C ILE A 28 -9.33 -12.03 -12.25
N LYS A 29 -8.98 -12.22 -13.54
CA LYS A 29 -9.95 -12.26 -14.64
C LYS A 29 -10.90 -13.46 -14.53
N ALA A 30 -10.41 -14.61 -14.10
CA ALA A 30 -11.23 -15.80 -13.88
C ALA A 30 -12.21 -15.60 -12.71
N GLY A 31 -11.73 -15.06 -11.58
CA GLY A 31 -12.57 -14.69 -10.44
C GLY A 31 -13.68 -13.72 -10.81
N HIS A 32 -13.33 -12.63 -11.52
CA HIS A 32 -14.31 -11.67 -12.03
C HIS A 32 -15.37 -12.34 -12.90
N ARG A 33 -14.99 -13.14 -13.92
CA ARG A 33 -15.94 -13.82 -14.82
C ARG A 33 -16.91 -14.73 -14.06
N SER A 34 -16.40 -15.53 -13.15
CA SER A 34 -17.19 -16.44 -12.33
C SER A 34 -18.25 -15.70 -11.52
N LEU A 35 -17.85 -14.63 -10.83
CA LEU A 35 -18.73 -13.83 -9.98
C LEU A 35 -19.71 -12.98 -10.80
N ALA A 36 -19.27 -12.39 -11.91
CA ALA A 36 -20.13 -11.62 -12.81
C ALA A 36 -21.24 -12.47 -13.42
N LEU A 37 -20.95 -13.73 -13.78
CA LEU A 37 -21.97 -14.67 -14.25
C LEU A 37 -22.95 -15.11 -13.15
N ARG A 38 -22.47 -15.21 -11.90
CA ARG A 38 -23.28 -15.61 -10.75
C ARG A 38 -24.25 -14.51 -10.31
N TYR A 39 -23.78 -13.25 -10.29
CA TYR A 39 -24.55 -12.09 -9.83
C TYR A 39 -25.06 -11.21 -10.98
N HIS A 40 -25.19 -11.78 -12.19
CA HIS A 40 -25.68 -11.03 -13.33
C HIS A 40 -27.15 -10.61 -13.13
N PRO A 41 -27.51 -9.33 -13.39
CA PRO A 41 -28.86 -8.82 -13.12
C PRO A 41 -29.96 -9.57 -13.86
N ASP A 42 -29.65 -10.19 -15.03
CA ASP A 42 -30.57 -10.99 -15.77
C ASP A 42 -30.93 -12.33 -15.09
N LYS A 43 -30.06 -12.84 -14.25
CA LYS A 43 -30.26 -14.08 -13.47
C LYS A 43 -30.91 -13.84 -12.11
N SER A 44 -30.73 -12.66 -11.54
CA SER A 44 -31.26 -12.27 -10.22
C SER A 44 -32.64 -11.67 -10.25
N ARG A 45 -33.22 -11.44 -11.47
CA ARG A 45 -34.57 -10.95 -11.62
C ARG A 45 -35.58 -11.96 -11.08
N GLY A 46 -36.29 -11.56 -10.03
CA GLY A 46 -37.36 -12.39 -9.42
C GLY A 46 -36.95 -13.16 -8.18
N GLU A 47 -35.72 -13.00 -7.69
CA GLU A 47 -35.31 -13.51 -6.39
C GLU A 47 -35.56 -12.49 -5.26
N GLU A 48 -35.88 -12.96 -4.06
CA GLU A 48 -36.17 -12.09 -2.88
C GLU A 48 -35.06 -11.13 -2.49
N ASN A 49 -33.84 -11.30 -3.06
CA ASN A 49 -32.62 -10.54 -2.77
C ASN A 49 -32.05 -9.78 -3.99
N GLU A 50 -32.88 -9.33 -4.92
CA GLU A 50 -32.45 -8.63 -6.14
C GLU A 50 -31.54 -7.41 -5.84
N ASN A 51 -31.90 -6.58 -4.86
CA ASN A 51 -31.10 -5.42 -4.45
C ASN A 51 -29.69 -5.80 -3.91
N ASP A 52 -29.56 -6.95 -3.24
CA ASP A 52 -28.29 -7.43 -2.72
C ASP A 52 -27.39 -7.98 -3.84
N ALA A 53 -28.00 -8.60 -4.86
CA ALA A 53 -27.29 -9.07 -6.05
C ALA A 53 -26.73 -7.90 -6.87
N ASP A 54 -27.50 -6.84 -7.06
CA ASP A 54 -27.07 -5.64 -7.77
C ASP A 54 -25.91 -4.92 -7.06
N VAL A 55 -25.98 -4.78 -5.74
CA VAL A 55 -24.89 -4.20 -4.95
C VAL A 55 -23.60 -5.03 -5.07
N LYS A 56 -23.73 -6.37 -5.02
CA LYS A 56 -22.57 -7.27 -5.22
C LYS A 56 -22.02 -7.17 -6.63
N PHE A 57 -22.87 -7.11 -7.65
CA PHE A 57 -22.44 -6.97 -9.04
C PHE A 57 -21.66 -5.67 -9.27
N ILE A 58 -22.16 -4.54 -8.75
CA ILE A 58 -21.45 -3.26 -8.81
C ILE A 58 -20.09 -3.33 -8.12
N ALA A 59 -20.01 -3.97 -6.94
CA ALA A 59 -18.75 -4.15 -6.23
C ALA A 59 -17.76 -5.01 -7.02
N ILE A 60 -18.22 -6.08 -7.67
CA ILE A 60 -17.43 -6.96 -8.54
C ILE A 60 -16.86 -6.18 -9.73
N GLN A 61 -17.69 -5.35 -10.38
CA GLN A 61 -17.25 -4.52 -11.51
C GLN A 61 -16.18 -3.49 -11.08
N LYS A 62 -16.38 -2.78 -9.97
CA LYS A 62 -15.41 -1.83 -9.43
C LYS A 62 -14.07 -2.51 -9.09
N ALA A 63 -14.15 -3.69 -8.47
CA ALA A 63 -12.94 -4.45 -8.13
C ALA A 63 -12.17 -4.87 -9.40
N TRP A 64 -12.88 -5.31 -10.45
CA TRP A 64 -12.25 -5.64 -11.72
C TRP A 64 -11.63 -4.43 -12.41
N GLU A 65 -12.33 -3.29 -12.47
CA GLU A 65 -11.80 -2.06 -13.07
C GLU A 65 -10.50 -1.60 -12.40
N CYS A 66 -10.40 -1.75 -11.10
CA CYS A 66 -9.21 -1.41 -10.33
C CYS A 66 -8.05 -2.40 -10.56
N LEU A 67 -8.33 -3.72 -10.58
CA LEU A 67 -7.30 -4.75 -10.58
C LEU A 67 -6.89 -5.25 -11.97
N ARG A 68 -7.63 -4.91 -13.04
CA ARG A 68 -7.32 -5.36 -14.41
C ARG A 68 -6.11 -4.69 -15.03
N ASP A 69 -5.80 -3.47 -14.61
CA ASP A 69 -4.70 -2.66 -15.09
C ASP A 69 -3.58 -2.61 -14.05
N GLU A 70 -2.34 -2.87 -14.47
CA GLU A 70 -1.20 -2.97 -13.57
C GLU A 70 -0.95 -1.67 -12.79
N LYS A 71 -1.08 -0.51 -13.45
CA LYS A 71 -0.88 0.80 -12.82
C LYS A 71 -1.94 1.07 -11.75
N SER A 72 -3.20 0.83 -12.07
CA SER A 72 -4.32 1.02 -11.13
C SER A 72 -4.24 0.04 -9.96
N ARG A 73 -3.81 -1.20 -10.20
CA ARG A 73 -3.58 -2.22 -9.18
C ARG A 73 -2.48 -1.78 -8.22
N ARG A 74 -1.34 -1.30 -8.73
CA ARG A 74 -0.23 -0.79 -7.89
C ARG A 74 -0.69 0.33 -6.98
N LEU A 75 -1.39 1.34 -7.52
CA LEU A 75 -1.93 2.45 -6.72
C LEU A 75 -2.89 1.98 -5.62
N TYR A 76 -3.71 0.97 -5.93
CA TYR A 76 -4.62 0.38 -4.96
C TYR A 76 -3.88 -0.39 -3.87
N ASP A 77 -2.85 -1.14 -4.21
CA ASP A 77 -2.01 -1.89 -3.26
C ASP A 77 -1.29 -0.91 -2.30
N ASP A 78 -0.78 0.21 -2.83
CA ASP A 78 -0.18 1.27 -2.03
C ASP A 78 -1.17 1.86 -1.03
N GLU A 79 -2.39 2.12 -1.47
CA GLU A 79 -3.44 2.61 -0.59
C GLU A 79 -3.84 1.59 0.48
N LEU A 80 -3.86 0.28 0.17
CA LEU A 80 -4.11 -0.77 1.16
C LEU A 80 -3.02 -0.79 2.23
N ILE A 81 -1.75 -0.66 1.83
CA ILE A 81 -0.61 -0.57 2.74
C ILE A 81 -0.77 0.64 3.65
N ARG A 82 -1.02 1.85 3.08
CA ARG A 82 -1.26 3.08 3.86
C ARG A 82 -2.38 2.92 4.88
N ARG A 83 -3.53 2.36 4.48
CA ARG A 83 -4.69 2.15 5.36
C ARG A 83 -4.39 1.16 6.48
N ARG A 84 -3.56 0.13 6.23
CA ARG A 84 -3.14 -0.83 7.25
C ARG A 84 -2.31 -0.11 8.31
N TYR A 85 -1.26 0.61 7.90
CA TYR A 85 -0.38 1.34 8.81
C TYR A 85 -1.10 2.47 9.56
N GLN A 86 -1.97 3.24 8.90
CA GLN A 86 -2.77 4.28 9.56
C GLN A 86 -3.71 3.74 10.64
N ARG A 87 -4.20 2.50 10.51
CA ARG A 87 -4.99 1.85 11.55
C ARG A 87 -4.15 1.47 12.76
N GLU A 88 -2.93 1.04 12.53
CA GLU A 88 -1.99 0.61 13.57
C GLU A 88 -1.33 1.83 14.24
N HIS A 89 -1.13 2.94 13.51
CA HIS A 89 -0.36 4.12 13.93
C HIS A 89 -1.11 5.43 13.64
N LYS A 90 -2.13 5.74 14.43
CA LYS A 90 -3.08 6.86 14.18
C LYS A 90 -2.49 8.27 14.09
N HIS A 91 -1.26 8.48 14.53
CA HIS A 91 -0.60 9.80 14.61
C HIS A 91 0.72 9.90 13.83
N ILE A 92 1.03 8.90 13.01
CA ILE A 92 2.29 8.81 12.27
C ILE A 92 2.03 9.05 10.79
N SER A 93 2.82 9.91 10.16
CA SER A 93 2.82 10.06 8.70
C SER A 93 3.45 8.84 8.06
N ILE A 94 2.77 8.24 7.09
CA ILE A 94 3.24 7.04 6.40
C ILE A 94 3.63 7.41 4.99
N VAL A 95 4.86 7.06 4.63
CA VAL A 95 5.46 7.31 3.32
C VAL A 95 5.98 5.99 2.77
N LEU A 96 5.69 5.72 1.50
CA LEU A 96 6.26 4.56 0.82
C LEU A 96 7.63 4.92 0.30
N ILE A 97 8.58 3.97 0.32
CA ILE A 97 9.94 4.23 -0.17
C ILE A 97 9.97 4.70 -1.62
N ASP A 98 9.04 4.23 -2.44
CA ASP A 98 8.91 4.62 -3.85
C ASP A 98 8.47 6.09 -4.05
N GLU A 99 8.07 6.79 -2.97
CA GLU A 99 7.66 8.20 -2.97
C GLU A 99 8.78 9.13 -2.52
N LEU A 100 9.91 8.57 -2.10
CA LEU A 100 11.10 9.32 -1.73
C LEU A 100 11.89 9.68 -2.98
N ASP A 101 12.48 10.86 -2.99
CA ASP A 101 13.49 11.20 -3.98
C ASP A 101 14.74 10.36 -3.72
N ALA A 102 15.27 9.71 -4.75
CA ALA A 102 16.43 8.84 -4.67
C ALA A 102 17.56 9.37 -5.55
N GLU A 103 18.72 9.58 -4.97
CA GLU A 103 19.92 10.03 -5.67
C GLU A 103 21.07 9.06 -5.43
N GLU A 104 21.83 8.77 -6.51
CA GLU A 104 23.08 8.02 -6.40
C GLU A 104 24.17 8.96 -5.90
N CYS A 105 24.86 8.57 -4.84
CA CYS A 105 25.99 9.29 -4.29
C CYS A 105 27.11 8.35 -3.89
N ASP A 106 28.30 8.91 -3.72
CA ASP A 106 29.47 8.21 -3.21
C ASP A 106 29.63 8.50 -1.73
N LEU A 107 29.55 7.45 -0.91
CA LEU A 107 29.80 7.56 0.53
C LEU A 107 31.27 7.29 0.82
N GLU A 108 31.94 8.26 1.42
CA GLU A 108 33.30 8.08 1.94
C GLU A 108 33.26 7.39 3.30
N VAL A 109 33.82 6.19 3.38
CA VAL A 109 33.95 5.44 4.63
C VAL A 109 35.42 5.44 5.02
N GLU A 110 35.70 6.05 6.16
CA GLU A 110 37.04 6.05 6.76
C GLU A 110 37.24 4.78 7.58
N ASP A 111 38.22 3.98 7.21
CA ASP A 111 38.76 2.88 8.00
C ASP A 111 40.13 3.29 8.54
N GLU A 112 40.64 2.66 9.59
CA GLU A 112 41.82 3.09 10.37
C GLU A 112 43.06 3.60 9.57
N ASN A 113 43.16 3.28 8.27
CA ASN A 113 44.22 3.76 7.39
C ASN A 113 43.83 4.00 5.93
N THR A 114 42.56 3.90 5.54
CA THR A 114 42.13 4.06 4.15
C THR A 114 40.75 4.70 4.04
N VAL A 115 40.60 5.68 3.14
CA VAL A 115 39.29 6.19 2.72
C VAL A 115 38.83 5.34 1.55
N LYS A 116 37.67 4.72 1.69
CA LYS A 116 37.02 3.95 0.63
C LYS A 116 35.75 4.65 0.21
N THR A 117 35.59 4.85 -1.08
CA THR A 117 34.35 5.37 -1.65
C THR A 117 33.44 4.20 -2.03
N ILE A 118 32.23 4.20 -1.50
CA ILE A 118 31.23 3.17 -1.77
C ILE A 118 30.02 3.82 -2.42
N PRO A 119 29.66 3.43 -3.67
CA PRO A 119 28.44 3.93 -4.29
C PRO A 119 27.23 3.49 -3.51
N THR A 120 26.36 4.41 -3.17
CA THR A 120 25.12 4.17 -2.41
C THR A 120 23.98 5.01 -2.96
N ILE A 121 22.76 4.64 -2.58
CA ILE A 121 21.57 5.43 -2.87
C ILE A 121 21.16 6.14 -1.58
N VAL A 122 20.91 7.43 -1.66
CA VAL A 122 20.33 8.25 -0.61
C VAL A 122 18.89 8.56 -0.97
N TYR A 123 17.99 8.23 -0.08
CA TYR A 123 16.58 8.59 -0.18
C TYR A 123 16.31 9.83 0.65
N THR A 124 15.64 10.81 0.09
CA THR A 124 15.31 12.05 0.78
C THR A 124 13.81 12.23 0.95
N TYR A 125 13.41 12.76 2.10
CA TYR A 125 12.03 13.10 2.42
C TYR A 125 11.95 14.50 3.04
N PRO A 126 11.26 15.46 2.41
CA PRO A 126 11.08 16.80 2.96
C PRO A 126 9.97 16.78 4.03
N CYS A 127 10.33 17.08 5.26
CA CYS A 127 9.36 17.32 6.33
C CYS A 127 8.63 18.65 6.11
N GLN A 128 7.37 18.75 6.54
CA GLN A 128 6.58 19.98 6.46
C GLN A 128 7.21 21.18 7.18
N CYS A 129 8.09 20.96 8.16
CA CYS A 129 8.82 22.03 8.85
C CYS A 129 10.06 22.52 8.08
N GLY A 130 10.39 21.94 6.92
CA GLY A 130 11.54 22.28 6.10
C GLY A 130 12.80 21.44 6.38
N THR A 131 12.80 20.56 7.40
CA THR A 131 13.88 19.60 7.62
C THR A 131 13.81 18.48 6.57
N VAL A 132 14.96 18.05 6.06
CA VAL A 132 15.04 16.92 5.13
C VAL A 132 15.54 15.69 5.89
N LEU A 133 14.83 14.58 5.74
CA LEU A 133 15.32 13.25 6.14
C LEU A 133 16.24 12.72 5.04
N GLU A 134 17.36 12.18 5.41
CA GLU A 134 18.24 11.41 4.53
C GLU A 134 18.33 9.98 5.06
N LEU A 135 18.09 9.01 4.18
CA LEU A 135 18.10 7.59 4.50
C LEU A 135 18.99 6.86 3.49
N PHE A 136 20.02 6.20 3.98
CA PHE A 136 20.96 5.49 3.13
C PHE A 136 20.48 4.07 2.80
N GLN A 137 20.73 3.61 1.59
CA GLN A 137 20.35 2.28 1.13
C GLN A 137 20.81 1.15 2.05
N HIS A 138 22.01 1.26 2.64
CA HIS A 138 22.56 0.23 3.54
C HIS A 138 21.76 0.09 4.84
N GLU A 139 21.09 1.15 5.31
CA GLU A 139 20.22 1.11 6.49
C GLU A 139 18.92 0.32 6.21
N LEU A 140 18.48 0.33 4.95
CA LEU A 140 17.30 -0.43 4.48
C LEU A 140 17.59 -1.93 4.35
N VAL A 141 18.81 -2.28 3.95
CA VAL A 141 19.19 -3.67 3.64
C VAL A 141 19.65 -4.43 4.87
N SER A 142 20.27 -3.75 5.85
CA SER A 142 20.91 -4.38 7.02
C SER A 142 19.93 -5.10 7.94
N GLU A 143 18.66 -4.68 7.94
CA GLU A 143 17.61 -5.33 8.69
C GLU A 143 16.45 -5.59 7.76
N LYS A 144 15.98 -6.83 7.66
CA LYS A 144 14.78 -7.23 6.89
C LYS A 144 13.49 -6.56 7.42
N ARG A 145 13.55 -5.25 7.66
CA ARG A 145 12.45 -4.45 8.20
C ARG A 145 11.44 -4.16 7.10
N GLU A 146 10.18 -4.27 7.44
CA GLU A 146 9.07 -3.85 6.58
C GLU A 146 8.87 -2.34 6.63
N SER A 147 9.37 -1.68 7.68
CA SER A 147 9.28 -0.23 7.85
C SER A 147 10.38 0.32 8.76
N ILE A 148 10.72 1.59 8.57
CA ILE A 148 11.66 2.35 9.38
C ILE A 148 10.91 3.54 9.96
N SER A 149 11.05 3.79 11.27
CA SER A 149 10.52 4.98 11.95
C SER A 149 11.59 6.05 12.02
N TRP A 150 11.25 7.25 11.60
CA TRP A 150 12.09 8.44 11.69
C TRP A 150 11.36 9.56 12.43
N GLN A 151 12.04 10.17 13.39
CA GLN A 151 11.53 11.35 14.10
C GLN A 151 12.24 12.61 13.61
N CYS A 152 11.47 13.58 13.14
CA CYS A 152 12.00 14.84 12.65
C CYS A 152 12.68 15.64 13.77
N HIS A 153 13.95 16.01 13.58
CA HIS A 153 14.70 16.81 14.54
C HIS A 153 14.18 18.26 14.66
N GLY A 154 13.49 18.77 13.61
CA GLY A 154 12.96 20.12 13.60
C GLY A 154 11.62 20.29 14.29
N CYS A 155 10.68 19.35 14.13
CA CYS A 155 9.31 19.46 14.65
C CYS A 155 8.83 18.25 15.44
N SER A 156 9.67 17.24 15.64
CA SER A 156 9.36 16.01 16.38
C SER A 156 8.22 15.16 15.78
N VAL A 157 7.77 15.45 14.58
CA VAL A 157 6.81 14.59 13.87
C VAL A 157 7.47 13.24 13.58
N GLU A 158 6.75 12.17 13.84
CA GLU A 158 7.18 10.82 13.50
C GLU A 158 6.68 10.44 12.10
N VAL A 159 7.59 9.96 11.27
CA VAL A 159 7.32 9.48 9.92
C VAL A 159 7.72 8.02 9.85
N GLN A 160 6.84 7.17 9.34
CA GLN A 160 7.13 5.77 9.10
C GLN A 160 7.29 5.53 7.60
N ILE A 161 8.49 5.10 7.23
CA ILE A 161 8.83 4.76 5.85
C ILE A 161 8.62 3.26 5.68
N VAL A 162 7.75 2.89 4.73
CA VAL A 162 7.42 1.50 4.44
C VAL A 162 8.22 1.03 3.23
N VAL A 163 8.96 -0.04 3.42
CA VAL A 163 9.73 -0.70 2.36
C VAL A 163 8.86 -1.81 1.77
N LYS A 164 8.46 -1.66 0.51
CA LYS A 164 7.77 -2.73 -0.22
C LYS A 164 8.75 -3.88 -0.50
N ARG A 165 8.28 -5.08 -0.36
CA ARG A 165 8.92 -6.29 -0.86
C ARG A 165 8.24 -6.80 -2.10
#